data_81424ca2f433d0da384db900e0486955
#
_entry.id   81424ca2f433d0da384db900e0486955
#
_cell.length_a   1.000
_cell.length_b   1.000
_cell.length_c   1.000
_cell.angle_alpha   90.00
_cell.angle_beta   90.00
_cell.angle_gamma   90.00
#
_symmetry.space_group_name_H-M   'P 1'
#
loop_
_entity.id
_entity.type
_entity.pdbx_description
1 polymer ?
#
loop_
_entity_poly.entity_id
_entity_poly.type
_entity_poly.pdbx_seq_one_letter_code
_entity_poly.pdbx_strand_id
1 'polypeptide(L)' 'MIQIKEFIDSDIYYAEKKANEFLATISEEQFVDIRYGTMVKTNPQRTEYQRSTILVIYKTGS' A
#
# COMPACT_ATOMS: atom_id res chain seq x y z
N MET A 1 -3.24 8.38 17.64
CA MET A 1 -1.89 7.91 17.25
C MET A 1 -1.80 7.81 15.74
N ILE A 2 -0.70 8.26 15.17
CA ILE A 2 -0.49 8.16 13.73
C ILE A 2 0.24 6.85 13.42
N GLN A 3 -0.26 6.13 12.42
CA GLN A 3 0.33 4.86 12.01
C GLN A 3 0.47 4.81 10.50
N ILE A 4 1.25 3.86 10.03
CA ILE A 4 1.43 3.62 8.60
C ILE A 4 1.01 2.20 8.28
N LYS A 5 0.52 2.01 7.05
CA LYS A 5 0.20 0.69 6.52
C LYS A 5 0.65 0.63 5.08
N GLU A 6 1.48 -0.35 4.77
CA GLU A 6 2.05 -0.52 3.44
C GLU A 6 1.33 -1.63 2.68
N PHE A 7 1.07 -1.37 1.41
CA PHE A 7 0.47 -2.34 0.49
C PHE A 7 1.40 -2.53 -0.69
N ILE A 8 1.62 -3.78 -1.07
CA ILE A 8 2.53 -4.14 -2.16
C ILE A 8 1.78 -5.00 -3.14
N ASP A 9 2.02 -4.79 -4.44
CA ASP A 9 1.45 -5.65 -5.47
C ASP A 9 1.81 -7.11 -5.23
N SER A 10 0.86 -7.99 -5.43
CA SER A 10 1.08 -9.43 -5.41
C SER A 10 0.59 -10.02 -6.72
N ASP A 11 0.82 -11.31 -6.91
CA ASP A 11 0.43 -11.99 -8.14
C ASP A 11 -1.07 -11.95 -8.41
N ILE A 12 -1.87 -11.81 -7.36
CA ILE A 12 -3.33 -11.85 -7.46
C ILE A 12 -3.95 -10.47 -7.26
N TYR A 13 -3.36 -9.64 -6.39
CA TYR A 13 -3.93 -8.36 -6.02
C TYR A 13 -2.96 -7.23 -6.28
N TYR A 14 -3.48 -6.13 -6.77
CA TYR A 14 -2.72 -4.90 -6.94
C TYR A 14 -2.72 -4.10 -5.64
N ALA A 15 -1.64 -3.36 -5.39
CA ALA A 15 -1.53 -2.52 -4.21
C ALA A 15 -2.67 -1.53 -4.12
N GLU A 16 -3.08 -0.96 -5.25
CA GLU A 16 -4.19 -0.01 -5.31
C GLU A 16 -5.47 -0.62 -4.76
N LYS A 17 -5.80 -1.84 -5.16
CA LYS A 17 -7.01 -2.50 -4.70
C LYS A 17 -6.97 -2.72 -3.19
N LYS A 18 -5.84 -3.20 -2.69
CA LYS A 18 -5.66 -3.43 -1.25
C LYS A 18 -5.76 -2.14 -0.46
N ALA A 19 -5.13 -1.08 -0.97
CA ALA A 19 -5.15 0.22 -0.29
C ALA A 19 -6.58 0.78 -0.26
N ASN A 20 -7.31 0.68 -1.37
CA ASN A 20 -8.67 1.17 -1.42
C ASN A 20 -9.61 0.40 -0.48
N GLU A 21 -9.42 -0.91 -0.36
CA GLU A 21 -10.19 -1.71 0.59
C GLU A 21 -9.92 -1.24 2.03
N PHE A 22 -8.67 -0.95 2.36
CA PHE A 22 -8.33 -0.43 3.67
C PHE A 22 -8.91 0.97 3.89
N LEU A 23 -8.78 1.86 2.89
CA LEU A 23 -9.30 3.22 3.01
C LEU A 23 -10.80 3.25 3.24
N ALA A 24 -11.52 2.25 2.74
CA ALA A 24 -12.96 2.14 2.96
C ALA A 24 -13.30 1.82 4.42
N THR A 25 -12.33 1.38 5.22
CA THR A 25 -12.55 1.02 6.63
C THR A 25 -12.26 2.18 7.57
N ILE A 26 -11.65 3.26 7.09
CA ILE A 26 -11.33 4.41 7.95
C ILE A 26 -12.15 5.62 7.54
N SER A 27 -12.30 6.58 8.46
CA SER A 27 -13.01 7.82 8.16
C SER A 27 -12.07 8.83 7.51
N GLU A 28 -12.65 9.85 6.89
CA GLU A 28 -11.84 10.91 6.28
C GLU A 28 -10.96 11.62 7.31
N GLU A 29 -11.45 11.74 8.54
CA GLU A 29 -10.69 12.40 9.62
C GLU A 29 -9.49 11.57 10.05
N GLN A 30 -9.51 10.26 9.80
CA GLN A 30 -8.39 9.39 10.12
C GLN A 30 -7.32 9.41 9.04
N PHE A 31 -7.67 9.82 7.83
CA PHE A 31 -6.71 9.86 6.73
C PHE A 31 -5.75 11.03 6.90
N VAL A 32 -4.45 10.78 6.79
CA VAL A 32 -3.42 11.81 6.87
C VAL A 32 -2.78 12.02 5.51
N ASP A 33 -2.22 10.97 4.93
CA ASP A 33 -1.51 11.09 3.66
C ASP A 33 -1.35 9.72 3.02
N ILE A 34 -0.97 9.72 1.76
CA ILE A 34 -0.69 8.49 1.03
C ILE A 34 0.55 8.72 0.17
N ARG A 35 1.42 7.73 0.14
CA ARG A 35 2.65 7.77 -0.65
C ARG A 35 2.67 6.60 -1.61
N TYR A 36 3.10 6.85 -2.81
CA TYR A 36 3.19 5.84 -3.86
C TYR A 36 4.65 5.64 -4.24
N GLY A 37 5.04 4.38 -4.38
CA GLY A 37 6.39 4.05 -4.80
C GLY A 37 6.38 2.86 -5.72
N THR A 38 7.52 2.59 -6.33
CA THR A 38 7.71 1.41 -7.17
C THR A 38 8.99 0.72 -6.76
N MET A 39 9.03 -0.60 -6.99
CA MET A 39 10.23 -1.38 -6.79
C MET A 39 10.38 -2.39 -7.90
N VAL A 40 11.62 -2.80 -8.14
CA VAL A 40 11.93 -3.86 -9.10
C VAL A 40 12.34 -5.10 -8.32
N LYS A 41 11.70 -6.23 -8.63
CA LYS A 41 12.05 -7.51 -8.04
C LYS A 41 12.63 -8.43 -9.10
N THR A 42 13.56 -9.27 -8.70
CA THR A 42 14.16 -10.27 -9.57
C THR A 42 13.80 -11.65 -9.03
N ASN A 43 13.20 -12.47 -9.88
CA ASN A 43 12.84 -13.84 -9.49
C ASN A 43 14.06 -14.77 -9.66
N PRO A 44 13.97 -16.06 -9.24
CA PRO A 44 15.07 -17.00 -9.39
C PRO A 44 15.53 -17.22 -10.81
N GLN A 45 14.71 -16.97 -11.81
CA GLN A 45 15.08 -17.06 -13.22
C GLN A 45 15.72 -15.79 -13.74
N ARG A 46 15.98 -14.82 -12.85
CA ARG A 46 16.57 -13.52 -13.18
C ARG A 46 15.69 -12.66 -14.08
N THR A 47 14.37 -12.90 -14.04
CA THR A 47 13.41 -12.03 -14.71
C THR A 47 13.08 -10.88 -13.79
N GLU A 48 13.28 -9.66 -14.24
CA GLU A 48 12.92 -8.47 -13.47
C GLU A 48 11.48 -8.11 -13.73
N TYR A 49 10.78 -7.70 -12.67
CA TYR A 49 9.42 -7.21 -12.81
C TYR A 49 9.19 -6.08 -11.81
N GLN A 50 8.32 -5.17 -12.23
CA GLN A 50 8.03 -3.97 -11.45
C GLN A 50 6.84 -4.22 -10.53
N ARG A 51 6.96 -3.75 -9.29
CA ARG A 51 5.89 -3.82 -8.31
C ARG A 51 5.62 -2.43 -7.77
N SER A 52 4.34 -2.14 -7.54
CA SER A 52 3.93 -0.89 -6.94
C SER A 52 3.75 -1.06 -5.44
N THR A 53 4.10 -0.01 -4.71
CA THR A 53 3.87 0.04 -3.26
C THR A 53 3.05 1.28 -2.95
N ILE A 54 2.15 1.15 -1.98
CA ILE A 54 1.35 2.27 -1.50
C ILE A 54 1.45 2.28 0.02
N LEU A 55 1.84 3.44 0.56
CA LEU A 55 1.94 3.64 1.99
C LEU A 55 0.83 4.58 2.42
N VAL A 56 -0.05 4.12 3.28
CA VAL A 56 -1.13 4.94 3.83
C VAL A 56 -0.73 5.38 5.24
N ILE A 57 -0.81 6.69 5.47
CA ILE A 57 -0.56 7.30 6.78
C ILE A 57 -1.90 7.71 7.35
N TYR A 58 -2.24 7.21 8.53
CA TYR A 58 -3.56 7.41 9.10
C TYR A 58 -3.50 7.51 10.62
N LYS A 59 -4.60 7.99 11.19
CA LYS A 59 -4.73 8.10 12.64
C LYS A 59 -5.57 6.93 13.15
N THR A 60 -5.12 6.32 14.23
CA THR A 60 -5.88 5.28 14.91
C THR A 60 -6.52 5.84 16.15
N GLY A 61 -7.66 5.26 16.45
CA GLY A 61 -8.31 5.36 17.73
C GLY A 61 -8.47 6.75 18.28
N SER A 62 -8.73 6.84 19.42
CA SER A 62 -8.93 8.04 20.18
C SER A 62 -7.75 8.42 21.00
#